data_e4603c778f52002a2211ac82ceef9aef
#
_entry.id   e4603c778f52002a2211ac82ceef9aef
#
_cell.length_a   1.000
_cell.length_b   1.000
_cell.length_c   1.000
_cell.angle_alpha   90.00
_cell.angle_beta   90.00
_cell.angle_gamma   90.00
#
_symmetry.space_group_name_H-M   'P 1'
#
loop_
_entity.id
_entity.type
_entity.pdbx_description
1 polymer ?
#
loop_
_entity_poly.entity_id
_entity_poly.type
_entity_poly.pdbx_seq_one_letter_code
_entity_poly.pdbx_strand_id
1 'polypeptide(L)'
;MTVVRADIPWPEVTQRLASENDKLARRPQGHSGEYFIVCTLYYTPKESGFTFERGFDATRVSKAGLGGRAYPRDFLRSVMKEGYGRITTPVNGRNYIRYNRGSYGFSSAPSGGGGTLVAHFSAAAKTQGPLHRGLMLETPAAEVERVFGSTRWKIVDTGGGLRRWQLDCYYGEDEPLGPGRLMARPRGTTFEYAYSSARVSQ
;
A
#
# COMPACT_ATOMS: atom_id res chain seq x y z
N MET A 1 -15.51 16.40 3.14
CA MET A 1 -15.89 15.03 3.58
C MET A 1 -14.81 14.56 4.51
N THR A 2 -15.13 14.23 5.75
CA THR A 2 -14.15 13.90 6.78
C THR A 2 -13.60 12.50 6.48
N VAL A 3 -12.28 12.37 6.39
CA VAL A 3 -11.64 11.06 6.31
C VAL A 3 -11.93 10.32 7.59
N VAL A 4 -12.77 9.32 7.50
CA VAL A 4 -13.15 8.50 8.65
C VAL A 4 -12.10 7.40 8.82
N ARG A 5 -11.47 7.36 9.97
CA ARG A 5 -10.62 6.24 10.38
C ARG A 5 -11.50 5.09 10.82
N ALA A 6 -12.02 4.36 9.87
CA ALA A 6 -12.82 3.17 10.09
C ALA A 6 -12.34 2.06 9.15
N ASP A 7 -12.69 0.84 9.44
CA ASP A 7 -12.51 -0.24 8.49
C ASP A 7 -13.18 0.15 7.17
N ILE A 8 -12.47 -0.07 6.05
CA ILE A 8 -13.06 0.25 4.75
C ILE A 8 -14.30 -0.64 4.57
N PRO A 9 -15.50 -0.05 4.37
CA PRO A 9 -16.72 -0.81 4.17
C PRO A 9 -16.71 -1.41 2.75
N TRP A 10 -15.94 -2.47 2.58
CA TRP A 10 -15.67 -3.07 1.28
C TRP A 10 -16.91 -3.48 0.47
N PRO A 11 -18.00 -3.98 1.05
CA PRO A 11 -19.20 -4.27 0.28
C PRO A 11 -19.75 -3.01 -0.43
N GLU A 12 -19.91 -1.92 0.30
CA GLU A 12 -20.44 -0.65 -0.21
C GLU A 12 -19.48 0.01 -1.19
N VAL A 13 -18.17 -0.01 -0.86
CA VAL A 13 -17.12 0.50 -1.75
C VAL A 13 -17.14 -0.26 -3.07
N THR A 14 -17.18 -1.58 -3.04
CA THR A 14 -17.16 -2.42 -4.24
C THR A 14 -18.39 -2.18 -5.10
N GLN A 15 -19.58 -2.08 -4.49
CA GLN A 15 -20.82 -1.78 -5.19
C GLN A 15 -20.76 -0.40 -5.87
N ARG A 16 -20.28 0.62 -5.16
CA ARG A 16 -20.11 1.97 -5.72
C ARG A 16 -19.14 1.97 -6.90
N LEU A 17 -17.99 1.32 -6.76
CA LEU A 17 -16.99 1.23 -7.83
C LEU A 17 -17.57 0.56 -9.08
N ALA A 18 -18.32 -0.52 -8.91
CA ALA A 18 -18.97 -1.21 -10.02
C ALA A 18 -19.97 -0.28 -10.71
N SER A 19 -20.89 0.33 -9.95
CA SER A 19 -21.92 1.23 -10.48
C SER A 19 -21.33 2.40 -11.27
N GLU A 20 -20.31 3.08 -10.72
CA GLU A 20 -19.73 4.23 -11.39
C GLU A 20 -18.94 3.83 -12.65
N ASN A 21 -18.21 2.72 -12.62
CA ASN A 21 -17.49 2.24 -13.80
C ASN A 21 -18.45 1.71 -14.88
N ASP A 22 -19.60 1.14 -14.52
CA ASP A 22 -20.65 0.75 -15.48
C ASP A 22 -21.27 1.98 -16.17
N LYS A 23 -21.46 3.08 -15.46
CA LYS A 23 -21.89 4.35 -16.06
C LYS A 23 -20.84 4.89 -17.05
N LEU A 24 -19.56 4.81 -16.69
CA LEU A 24 -18.48 5.21 -17.60
C LEU A 24 -18.46 4.35 -18.87
N ALA A 25 -18.64 3.04 -18.74
CA ALA A 25 -18.65 2.11 -19.87
C ALA A 25 -19.81 2.35 -20.85
N ARG A 26 -20.93 2.88 -20.38
CA ARG A 26 -22.12 3.18 -21.21
C ARG A 26 -22.06 4.54 -21.92
N ARG A 27 -21.03 5.35 -21.70
CA ARG A 27 -20.82 6.59 -22.44
C ARG A 27 -20.54 6.29 -23.92
N PRO A 28 -20.91 7.18 -24.86
CA PRO A 28 -20.67 6.98 -26.30
C PRO A 28 -19.19 6.71 -26.65
N GLN A 29 -18.26 7.31 -25.88
CA GLN A 29 -16.81 7.12 -26.06
C GLN A 29 -16.26 5.92 -25.25
N GLY A 30 -17.12 5.16 -24.56
CA GLY A 30 -16.69 4.11 -23.65
C GLY A 30 -15.88 4.65 -22.46
N HIS A 31 -14.98 3.83 -21.93
CA HIS A 31 -14.12 4.24 -20.83
C HIS A 31 -13.06 5.29 -21.19
N SER A 32 -12.67 5.41 -22.43
CA SER A 32 -11.65 6.38 -22.90
C SER A 32 -10.41 6.48 -21.99
N GLY A 33 -10.02 5.37 -21.33
CA GLY A 33 -8.95 5.38 -20.32
C GLY A 33 -9.33 6.04 -19.00
N GLU A 34 -10.62 6.31 -18.76
CA GLU A 34 -11.14 6.83 -17.49
C GLU A 34 -11.70 5.70 -16.63
N TYR A 35 -11.45 5.79 -15.33
CA TYR A 35 -11.97 4.88 -14.32
C TYR A 35 -12.45 5.65 -13.10
N PHE A 36 -13.40 5.08 -12.35
CA PHE A 36 -13.70 5.50 -11.00
C PHE A 36 -13.05 4.52 -10.02
N ILE A 37 -12.20 5.02 -9.14
CA ILE A 37 -11.34 4.20 -8.29
C ILE A 37 -11.47 4.58 -6.82
N VAL A 38 -11.05 3.67 -5.97
CA VAL A 38 -10.72 3.96 -4.57
C VAL A 38 -9.21 3.89 -4.39
N CYS A 39 -8.66 4.95 -3.84
CA CYS A 39 -7.26 5.01 -3.41
C CYS A 39 -7.18 4.54 -1.96
N THR A 40 -6.24 3.67 -1.70
CA THR A 40 -5.84 3.21 -0.37
C THR A 40 -4.33 3.39 -0.24
N LEU A 41 -3.77 3.01 0.89
CA LEU A 41 -2.39 3.33 1.19
C LEU A 41 -1.67 2.10 1.69
N TYR A 42 -0.43 1.91 1.25
CA TYR A 42 0.53 1.02 1.85
C TYR A 42 1.89 1.71 2.04
N TYR A 43 2.74 1.13 2.87
CA TYR A 43 4.00 1.77 3.25
C TYR A 43 5.04 0.72 3.66
N THR A 44 6.27 1.13 3.83
CA THR A 44 7.34 0.29 4.36
C THR A 44 7.55 0.61 5.84
N PRO A 45 7.09 -0.25 6.77
CA PRO A 45 7.27 -0.04 8.20
C PRO A 45 8.76 -0.04 8.57
N LYS A 46 9.12 0.77 9.58
CA LYS A 46 10.47 0.82 10.14
C LYS A 46 10.55 0.06 11.46
N GLU A 47 11.54 -0.81 11.61
CA GLU A 47 11.77 -1.61 12.83
C GLU A 47 11.80 -0.75 14.09
N SER A 48 12.45 0.43 14.01
CA SER A 48 12.61 1.37 15.12
C SER A 48 11.31 1.85 15.76
N GLY A 49 10.21 1.76 15.02
CA GLY A 49 8.91 2.19 15.51
C GLY A 49 8.14 1.15 16.33
N PHE A 50 8.60 -0.10 16.36
CA PHE A 50 7.89 -1.20 17.02
C PHE A 50 8.45 -1.46 18.41
N THR A 51 8.02 -0.65 19.36
CA THR A 51 8.43 -0.73 20.76
C THR A 51 7.23 -0.98 21.67
N PHE A 52 7.48 -1.52 22.87
CA PHE A 52 6.42 -1.73 23.86
C PHE A 52 5.77 -0.44 24.32
N GLU A 53 6.54 0.66 24.41
CA GLU A 53 6.04 1.97 24.83
C GLU A 53 5.00 2.52 23.85
N ARG A 54 5.02 2.03 22.61
CA ARG A 54 4.05 2.38 21.58
C ARG A 54 2.91 1.38 21.44
N GLY A 55 2.83 0.41 22.34
CA GLY A 55 1.77 -0.59 22.39
C GLY A 55 1.92 -1.75 21.40
N PHE A 56 3.13 -1.97 20.86
CA PHE A 56 3.42 -3.11 20.00
C PHE A 56 3.97 -4.29 20.79
N ASP A 57 3.77 -5.50 20.28
CA ASP A 57 4.51 -6.67 20.71
C ASP A 57 5.93 -6.63 20.11
N ALA A 58 6.82 -6.01 20.87
CA ALA A 58 8.23 -5.87 20.52
C ALA A 58 9.09 -7.07 20.94
N THR A 59 8.48 -8.17 21.42
CA THR A 59 9.20 -9.42 21.67
C THR A 59 9.98 -9.82 20.42
N ARG A 60 11.28 -10.01 20.57
CA ARG A 60 12.13 -10.35 19.42
C ARG A 60 12.00 -11.82 19.08
N VAL A 61 11.64 -12.08 17.84
CA VAL A 61 11.46 -13.44 17.29
C VAL A 61 12.25 -13.63 16.02
N SER A 62 12.80 -14.80 15.81
CA SER A 62 13.44 -15.18 14.56
C SER A 62 12.43 -15.92 13.66
N LYS A 63 12.63 -15.81 12.34
CA LYS A 63 11.87 -16.52 11.32
C LYS A 63 12.83 -17.10 10.28
N ALA A 64 12.38 -18.16 9.62
CA ALA A 64 13.12 -18.73 8.49
C ALA A 64 13.43 -17.65 7.43
N GLY A 65 14.63 -17.66 6.88
CA GLY A 65 15.10 -16.68 5.91
C GLY A 65 15.77 -15.44 6.52
N LEU A 66 15.79 -15.30 7.86
CA LEU A 66 16.41 -14.16 8.55
C LEU A 66 17.79 -14.47 9.18
N GLY A 67 18.39 -15.61 8.82
CA GLY A 67 19.74 -15.96 9.25
C GLY A 67 19.93 -16.00 10.77
N GLY A 68 18.94 -16.47 11.53
CA GLY A 68 18.95 -16.53 12.98
C GLY A 68 18.74 -15.18 13.70
N ARG A 69 18.63 -14.08 12.95
CA ARG A 69 18.40 -12.76 13.54
C ARG A 69 16.95 -12.63 14.01
N ALA A 70 16.79 -11.95 15.14
CA ALA A 70 15.47 -11.71 15.74
C ALA A 70 15.04 -10.25 15.58
N TYR A 71 13.74 -10.06 15.33
CA TYR A 71 13.11 -8.76 15.11
C TYR A 71 11.82 -8.66 15.93
N PRO A 72 11.33 -7.44 16.23
CA PRO A 72 10.06 -7.27 16.93
C PRO A 72 8.93 -8.05 16.22
N ARG A 73 8.13 -8.77 16.99
CA ARG A 73 7.07 -9.64 16.43
C ARG A 73 6.09 -8.86 15.57
N ASP A 74 5.61 -7.71 16.04
CA ASP A 74 4.65 -6.90 15.30
C ASP A 74 5.28 -6.21 14.08
N PHE A 75 6.58 -5.91 14.11
CA PHE A 75 7.30 -5.47 12.91
C PHE A 75 7.27 -6.55 11.82
N LEU A 76 7.60 -7.80 12.15
CA LEU A 76 7.53 -8.90 11.18
C LEU A 76 6.11 -9.15 10.67
N ARG A 77 5.10 -8.99 11.50
CA ARG A 77 3.69 -9.07 11.07
C ARG A 77 3.36 -7.96 10.07
N SER A 78 3.85 -6.75 10.32
CA SER A 78 3.69 -5.63 9.37
C SER A 78 4.43 -5.89 8.06
N VAL A 79 5.67 -6.38 8.11
CA VAL A 79 6.42 -6.78 6.90
C VAL A 79 5.66 -7.85 6.11
N MET A 80 5.05 -8.81 6.78
CA MET A 80 4.24 -9.84 6.12
C MET A 80 3.04 -9.25 5.38
N LYS A 81 2.44 -8.21 5.92
CA LYS A 81 1.28 -7.53 5.33
C LYS A 81 1.68 -6.58 4.21
N GLU A 82 2.67 -5.74 4.44
CA GLU A 82 3.08 -4.67 3.55
C GLU A 82 4.12 -5.11 2.49
N GLY A 83 4.69 -6.31 2.66
CA GLY A 83 5.71 -6.88 1.77
C GLY A 83 7.15 -6.53 2.13
N TYR A 84 7.42 -5.35 2.65
CA TYR A 84 8.74 -4.88 3.04
C TYR A 84 8.73 -4.19 4.40
N GLY A 85 9.91 -4.15 5.06
CA GLY A 85 10.15 -3.35 6.26
C GLY A 85 11.60 -2.94 6.36
N ARG A 86 11.85 -1.70 6.75
CA ARG A 86 13.18 -1.12 6.97
C ARG A 86 13.74 -1.64 8.28
N ILE A 87 14.94 -2.23 8.27
CA ILE A 87 15.64 -2.67 9.46
C ILE A 87 16.59 -1.60 9.98
N THR A 88 16.79 -1.57 11.30
CA THR A 88 17.66 -0.61 11.97
C THR A 88 19.14 -0.90 11.66
N THR A 89 19.51 -2.17 11.67
CA THR A 89 20.88 -2.61 11.41
C THR A 89 20.96 -3.37 10.10
N PRO A 90 21.66 -2.86 9.08
CA PRO A 90 21.81 -3.56 7.81
C PRO A 90 22.42 -4.95 7.93
N VAL A 91 22.03 -5.86 7.06
CA VAL A 91 22.56 -7.22 6.97
C VAL A 91 23.20 -7.41 5.61
N ASN A 92 24.51 -7.54 5.57
CA ASN A 92 25.29 -7.69 4.32
C ASN A 92 24.92 -6.59 3.28
N GLY A 93 24.87 -5.34 3.72
CA GLY A 93 24.52 -4.18 2.90
C GLY A 93 23.03 -4.06 2.54
N ARG A 94 22.18 -4.95 3.05
CA ARG A 94 20.73 -4.92 2.79
C ARG A 94 20.01 -4.24 3.96
N ASN A 95 19.19 -3.28 3.65
CA ASN A 95 18.51 -2.41 4.62
C ASN A 95 17.07 -2.81 4.91
N TYR A 96 16.55 -3.83 4.23
CA TYR A 96 15.14 -4.22 4.32
C TYR A 96 14.99 -5.72 4.55
N ILE A 97 13.92 -6.07 5.26
CA ILE A 97 13.33 -7.39 5.20
C ILE A 97 12.22 -7.34 4.16
N ARG A 98 12.15 -8.35 3.32
CA ARG A 98 11.01 -8.60 2.43
C ARG A 98 10.26 -9.83 2.88
N TYR A 99 8.95 -9.86 2.59
CA TYR A 99 8.14 -11.05 2.71
C TYR A 99 7.50 -11.37 1.36
N ASN A 100 7.67 -12.59 0.90
CA ASN A 100 7.07 -13.04 -0.35
C ASN A 100 6.74 -14.53 -0.26
N ARG A 101 5.50 -14.88 -0.64
CA ARG A 101 5.03 -16.27 -0.75
C ARG A 101 5.35 -17.15 0.47
N GLY A 102 5.15 -16.62 1.67
CA GLY A 102 5.36 -17.35 2.91
C GLY A 102 6.79 -17.30 3.49
N SER A 103 7.72 -16.63 2.83
CA SER A 103 9.12 -16.58 3.23
C SER A 103 9.62 -15.17 3.50
N TYR A 104 10.43 -15.01 4.53
CA TYR A 104 11.19 -13.79 4.78
C TYR A 104 12.55 -13.87 4.07
N GLY A 105 13.15 -12.71 3.81
CA GLY A 105 14.49 -12.59 3.27
C GLY A 105 14.95 -11.14 3.34
N PHE A 106 16.23 -10.87 3.00
CA PHE A 106 16.76 -9.52 2.98
C PHE A 106 16.76 -8.91 1.59
N SER A 107 16.58 -7.59 1.52
CA SER A 107 16.54 -6.82 0.27
C SER A 107 17.30 -5.50 0.43
N SER A 108 17.86 -5.00 -0.65
CA SER A 108 18.51 -3.68 -0.69
C SER A 108 17.53 -2.54 -0.84
N ALA A 109 16.36 -2.79 -1.43
CA ALA A 109 15.30 -1.78 -1.60
C ALA A 109 13.92 -2.43 -1.60
N PRO A 110 12.86 -1.70 -1.24
CA PRO A 110 11.49 -2.13 -1.49
C PRO A 110 11.19 -2.06 -3.00
N SER A 111 10.57 -3.10 -3.52
CA SER A 111 10.31 -3.20 -4.95
C SER A 111 9.00 -3.94 -5.25
N GLY A 112 8.32 -3.52 -6.29
CA GLY A 112 7.26 -4.29 -6.93
C GLY A 112 7.80 -5.06 -8.14
N GLY A 113 6.96 -5.86 -8.78
CA GLY A 113 7.36 -6.59 -9.99
C GLY A 113 7.68 -5.70 -11.20
N GLY A 114 7.41 -4.41 -11.13
CA GLY A 114 7.70 -3.39 -12.16
C GLY A 114 8.84 -2.43 -11.79
N GLY A 115 9.56 -2.66 -10.69
CA GLY A 115 10.69 -1.82 -10.29
C GLY A 115 10.69 -1.42 -8.82
N THR A 116 11.59 -0.52 -8.46
CA THR A 116 11.71 0.05 -7.11
C THR A 116 10.48 0.89 -6.78
N LEU A 117 10.00 0.78 -5.56
CA LEU A 117 8.91 1.62 -5.05
C LEU A 117 9.44 3.02 -4.75
N VAL A 118 8.74 4.02 -5.26
CA VAL A 118 9.01 5.45 -5.04
C VAL A 118 7.83 6.05 -4.30
N ALA A 119 8.10 6.68 -3.15
CA ALA A 119 7.08 7.32 -2.32
C ALA A 119 6.28 8.37 -3.12
N HIS A 120 4.98 8.44 -2.87
CA HIS A 120 4.05 9.38 -3.52
C HIS A 120 4.05 9.33 -5.06
N PHE A 121 4.49 8.21 -5.64
CA PHE A 121 4.52 8.00 -7.08
C PHE A 121 4.18 6.57 -7.46
N SER A 122 4.70 5.59 -6.75
CA SER A 122 4.41 4.18 -7.03
C SER A 122 3.07 3.77 -6.44
N ALA A 123 2.39 2.87 -7.13
CA ALA A 123 1.16 2.25 -6.64
C ALA A 123 1.10 0.77 -6.99
N ALA A 124 0.24 0.05 -6.29
CA ALA A 124 -0.12 -1.31 -6.58
C ALA A 124 -1.59 -1.40 -7.02
N ALA A 125 -1.90 -2.42 -7.83
CA ALA A 125 -3.25 -2.72 -8.25
C ALA A 125 -3.52 -4.23 -8.19
N LYS A 126 -4.78 -4.64 -8.44
CA LYS A 126 -5.12 -6.06 -8.50
C LYS A 126 -4.35 -6.78 -9.60
N THR A 127 -3.81 -7.95 -9.31
CA THR A 127 -3.01 -8.76 -10.24
C THR A 127 -3.69 -8.98 -11.60
N GLN A 128 -5.01 -9.11 -11.60
CA GLN A 128 -5.83 -9.22 -12.80
C GLN A 128 -6.97 -8.20 -12.72
N GLY A 129 -6.91 -7.16 -13.52
CA GLY A 129 -7.90 -6.07 -13.51
C GLY A 129 -7.62 -5.03 -14.58
N PRO A 130 -8.50 -4.02 -14.69
CA PRO A 130 -8.34 -2.94 -15.65
C PRO A 130 -7.15 -2.04 -15.33
N LEU A 131 -6.79 -1.94 -14.05
CA LEU A 131 -5.61 -1.23 -13.60
C LEU A 131 -4.47 -2.24 -13.56
N HIS A 132 -3.54 -2.15 -14.50
CA HIS A 132 -2.46 -3.13 -14.63
C HIS A 132 -1.08 -2.46 -14.50
N ARG A 133 -0.09 -3.25 -14.23
CA ARG A 133 1.30 -2.78 -14.14
C ARG A 133 1.74 -2.05 -15.40
N GLY A 134 2.46 -0.95 -15.21
CA GLY A 134 2.97 -0.08 -16.27
C GLY A 134 2.09 1.14 -16.53
N LEU A 135 0.81 1.12 -16.14
CA LEU A 135 -0.04 2.31 -16.32
C LEU A 135 0.44 3.48 -15.47
N MET A 136 0.36 4.65 -16.08
CA MET A 136 0.37 5.94 -15.40
C MET A 136 -1.06 6.41 -15.22
N LEU A 137 -1.41 6.86 -14.03
CA LEU A 137 -2.73 7.35 -13.68
C LEU A 137 -2.65 8.75 -13.10
N GLU A 138 -3.60 9.58 -13.48
CA GLU A 138 -3.89 10.86 -12.82
C GLU A 138 -5.17 10.73 -12.00
N THR A 139 -5.11 11.16 -10.75
CA THR A 139 -6.21 11.11 -9.78
C THR A 139 -6.49 12.52 -9.27
N PRO A 140 -7.28 13.33 -9.99
CA PRO A 140 -7.40 14.77 -9.76
C PRO A 140 -8.15 15.16 -8.49
N ALA A 141 -8.68 14.20 -7.72
CA ALA A 141 -9.39 14.53 -6.49
C ALA A 141 -8.43 15.13 -5.44
N ALA A 142 -8.73 16.33 -4.98
CA ALA A 142 -7.93 17.04 -3.97
C ALA A 142 -7.74 16.23 -2.67
N GLU A 143 -8.70 15.37 -2.32
CA GLU A 143 -8.58 14.46 -1.18
C GLU A 143 -7.48 13.42 -1.38
N VAL A 144 -7.28 12.93 -2.61
CA VAL A 144 -6.19 11.98 -2.91
C VAL A 144 -4.85 12.67 -2.73
N GLU A 145 -4.68 13.86 -3.24
CA GLU A 145 -3.46 14.64 -3.04
C GLU A 145 -3.19 14.91 -1.56
N ARG A 146 -4.21 15.37 -0.84
CA ARG A 146 -4.09 15.69 0.58
C ARG A 146 -3.74 14.48 1.45
N VAL A 147 -4.31 13.31 1.15
CA VAL A 147 -4.14 12.08 1.96
C VAL A 147 -2.90 11.31 1.54
N PHE A 148 -2.65 11.18 0.24
CA PHE A 148 -1.62 10.32 -0.31
C PHE A 148 -0.39 11.07 -0.84
N GLY A 149 -0.45 12.40 -0.89
CA GLY A 149 0.69 13.26 -1.23
C GLY A 149 0.99 13.36 -2.73
N SER A 150 0.10 12.86 -3.60
CA SER A 150 0.25 12.94 -5.05
C SER A 150 -1.08 12.77 -5.78
N THR A 151 -1.12 13.27 -7.00
CA THR A 151 -2.20 13.03 -7.96
C THR A 151 -1.76 12.19 -9.15
N ARG A 152 -0.49 11.80 -9.22
CA ARG A 152 0.09 11.02 -10.33
C ARG A 152 0.75 9.75 -9.81
N TRP A 153 0.34 8.61 -10.38
CA TRP A 153 0.73 7.30 -9.90
C TRP A 153 1.18 6.40 -11.04
N LYS A 154 2.30 5.74 -10.84
CA LYS A 154 2.74 4.63 -11.70
C LYS A 154 2.44 3.30 -11.03
N ILE A 155 1.69 2.43 -11.69
CA ILE A 155 1.45 1.08 -11.18
C ILE A 155 2.68 0.22 -11.42
N VAL A 156 3.44 -0.02 -10.36
CA VAL A 156 4.68 -0.82 -10.41
C VAL A 156 4.55 -2.15 -9.70
N ASP A 157 3.50 -2.31 -8.89
CA ASP A 157 3.28 -3.52 -8.12
C ASP A 157 1.88 -4.09 -8.31
N THR A 158 1.67 -5.31 -7.86
CA THR A 158 0.36 -5.98 -7.89
C THR A 158 0.14 -6.80 -6.64
N GLY A 159 -1.12 -6.79 -6.16
CA GLY A 159 -1.53 -7.57 -5.00
C GLY A 159 -2.77 -8.44 -5.28
N GLY A 160 -2.70 -9.73 -4.95
CA GLY A 160 -3.84 -10.63 -5.11
C GLY A 160 -5.04 -10.28 -4.22
N GLY A 161 -4.77 -9.65 -3.06
CA GLY A 161 -5.78 -9.18 -2.11
C GLY A 161 -6.48 -7.88 -2.48
N LEU A 162 -5.94 -7.12 -3.45
CA LEU A 162 -6.52 -5.85 -3.88
C LEU A 162 -7.83 -6.05 -4.66
N ARG A 163 -8.67 -5.02 -4.64
CA ARG A 163 -9.95 -5.02 -5.37
C ARG A 163 -9.79 -4.52 -6.81
N ARG A 164 -10.78 -4.78 -7.66
CA ARG A 164 -10.70 -4.54 -9.11
C ARG A 164 -10.36 -3.09 -9.51
N TRP A 165 -10.88 -2.11 -8.81
CA TRP A 165 -10.66 -0.68 -9.05
C TRP A 165 -10.01 -0.01 -7.84
N GLN A 166 -9.19 -0.75 -7.10
CA GLN A 166 -8.40 -0.22 -6.00
C GLN A 166 -7.02 0.13 -6.51
N LEU A 167 -6.60 1.34 -6.21
CA LEU A 167 -5.24 1.82 -6.35
C LEU A 167 -4.63 1.95 -4.96
N ASP A 168 -3.66 1.11 -4.65
CA ASP A 168 -2.96 1.12 -3.37
C ASP A 168 -1.70 1.97 -3.52
N CYS A 169 -1.73 3.16 -2.94
CA CYS A 169 -0.73 4.21 -3.11
C CYS A 169 0.44 4.00 -2.15
N TYR A 170 1.65 3.96 -2.66
CA TYR A 170 2.84 3.81 -1.83
C TYR A 170 3.24 5.14 -1.19
N TYR A 171 3.11 5.21 0.12
CA TYR A 171 3.43 6.42 0.88
C TYR A 171 4.93 6.58 1.16
N GLY A 172 5.68 5.51 1.13
CA GLY A 172 7.12 5.50 1.43
C GLY A 172 7.46 4.78 2.72
N GLU A 173 8.65 5.08 3.21
CA GLU A 173 9.09 4.59 4.50
C GLU A 173 8.45 5.41 5.61
N ASP A 174 7.65 4.75 6.42
CA ASP A 174 7.06 5.38 7.57
C ASP A 174 7.78 4.98 8.84
N GLU A 175 8.11 5.96 9.65
CA GLU A 175 8.24 5.72 11.06
C GLU A 175 6.84 5.72 11.64
N PRO A 176 6.48 4.73 12.46
CA PRO A 176 5.22 4.73 13.15
C PRO A 176 5.18 5.91 14.11
N LEU A 177 4.99 7.07 13.57
CA LEU A 177 5.29 8.24 14.28
C LEU A 177 4.14 9.01 14.70
N GLY A 178 3.47 9.33 14.10
CA GLY A 178 2.48 10.29 14.50
C GLY A 178 1.28 9.55 15.00
N PRO A 179 0.69 9.95 16.07
CA PRO A 179 -0.57 9.39 16.47
C PRO A 179 -1.49 9.39 15.28
N GLY A 180 -1.61 8.20 14.72
CA GLY A 180 -2.68 7.91 13.85
C GLY A 180 -2.48 8.12 12.36
N ARG A 181 -1.30 8.25 11.83
CA ARG A 181 -1.20 8.40 10.39
C ARG A 181 -0.96 7.09 9.64
N LEU A 182 0.13 6.42 9.88
CA LEU A 182 0.51 5.28 9.05
C LEU A 182 0.89 4.05 9.83
N MET A 183 0.81 4.14 11.15
CA MET A 183 1.09 2.98 11.95
C MET A 183 0.21 1.86 11.52
N ALA A 184 0.81 0.78 11.13
CA ALA A 184 0.18 -0.48 11.27
C ALA A 184 -0.29 -0.56 12.72
N ARG A 185 -1.56 -0.37 12.93
CA ARG A 185 -2.11 -0.73 14.23
C ARG A 185 -1.78 -2.21 14.40
N PRO A 186 -1.46 -2.66 15.61
CA PRO A 186 -1.04 -4.04 15.86
C PRO A 186 -1.98 -5.10 15.28
N ARG A 187 -3.18 -4.72 14.89
CA ARG A 187 -4.22 -5.60 14.35
C ARG A 187 -4.78 -5.20 12.98
N GLY A 188 -4.05 -4.39 12.24
CA GLY A 188 -4.26 -4.28 10.79
C GLY A 188 -5.54 -3.63 10.35
N THR A 189 -6.07 -2.67 11.07
CA THR A 189 -7.24 -1.95 10.63
C THR A 189 -6.98 -0.48 10.51
N THR A 190 -7.58 0.06 9.56
CA THR A 190 -7.82 1.40 9.18
C THR A 190 -6.87 2.05 8.26
N PHE A 191 -7.39 2.27 7.14
CA PHE A 191 -6.69 3.10 6.21
C PHE A 191 -7.58 4.25 5.82
N GLU A 192 -6.98 5.41 5.72
CA GLU A 192 -7.58 6.50 4.99
C GLU A 192 -7.81 5.99 3.56
N TYR A 193 -8.98 6.20 3.04
CA TYR A 193 -9.30 5.92 1.65
C TYR A 193 -10.04 7.09 1.03
N ALA A 194 -9.83 7.29 -0.26
CA ALA A 194 -10.50 8.34 -1.02
C ALA A 194 -10.95 7.83 -2.37
N TYR A 195 -12.08 8.33 -2.84
CA TYR A 195 -12.52 8.08 -4.20
C TYR A 195 -11.97 9.13 -5.14
N SER A 196 -11.65 8.71 -6.36
CA SER A 196 -11.28 9.60 -7.45
C SER A 196 -11.75 9.07 -8.79
N SER A 197 -11.98 9.96 -9.74
CA SER A 197 -11.78 9.59 -11.13
C SER A 197 -10.28 9.34 -11.35
N ALA A 198 -9.95 8.45 -12.25
CA ALA A 198 -8.59 8.21 -12.68
C ALA A 198 -8.52 8.21 -14.19
N ARG A 199 -7.50 8.87 -14.74
CA ARG A 199 -7.24 8.87 -16.18
C ARG A 199 -5.89 8.23 -16.45
N VAL A 200 -5.86 7.38 -17.46
CA VAL A 200 -4.59 6.87 -17.98
C VAL A 200 -3.89 8.03 -18.68
N SER A 201 -2.73 8.43 -18.15
CA SER A 201 -1.85 9.38 -18.84
C SER A 201 -0.85 8.62 -19.72
N GLN A 202 -0.63 9.14 -20.89
CA GLN A 202 0.37 8.62 -21.85
C GLN A 202 1.78 8.99 -21.42
#